data_0a655c2cf6f61bfa3c2ff5cd40d8f7ba
#
_entry.id   0a655c2cf6f61bfa3c2ff5cd40d8f7ba
#
_cell.length_a   1.000
_cell.length_b   1.000
_cell.length_c   1.000
_cell.angle_alpha   90.00
_cell.angle_beta   90.00
_cell.angle_gamma   90.00
#
_symmetry.space_group_name_H-M   'P 1'
#
loop_
_entity.id
_entity.type
_entity.pdbx_description
1 polymer ?
#
loop_
_entity_poly.entity_id
_entity_poly.type
_entity_poly.pdbx_seq_one_letter_code
_entity_poly.pdbx_strand_id
1 'polypeptide(L)'
;MKLTLSLLTLTALFSSAVLRADDKPAQPGGKLPGNVAISLVKVADDLVDPVSVAAPNDGTGRVFVIERPGVIQIIKDGKKLRRPFLDLKDKTISSFLELGMFSMAFHPEFTKNGKVYIAYADLWFNGATMIAEYTVDKSNPDKLDPESVKILMQIDFPYCNHHGGQIAFGPDGYLYIGVGDGGWEGDVINAGQDLHTYLGKMLRIDVNKSSGDRAYDIPKDNPFI
;
A
#
# COMPACT_ATOMS: atom_id res chain seq x y z
N MET A 1 -32.36 38.65 37.62
CA MET A 1 -32.66 37.34 37.08
C MET A 1 -31.38 36.82 36.40
N LYS A 2 -30.57 36.04 37.11
CA LYS A 2 -29.27 35.53 36.59
C LYS A 2 -29.50 34.15 35.97
N LEU A 3 -29.29 34.03 34.65
CA LEU A 3 -29.26 32.72 33.97
C LEU A 3 -27.88 32.12 34.16
N THR A 4 -27.80 31.01 34.86
CA THR A 4 -26.60 30.13 34.91
C THR A 4 -26.70 29.11 33.79
N LEU A 5 -25.77 29.24 32.84
CA LEU A 5 -25.58 28.27 31.73
C LEU A 5 -24.74 27.10 32.25
N SER A 6 -25.32 25.92 32.40
CA SER A 6 -24.60 24.71 32.81
C SER A 6 -24.03 24.05 31.57
N LEU A 7 -22.70 24.02 31.47
CA LEU A 7 -21.97 23.35 30.40
C LEU A 7 -21.83 21.87 30.79
N LEU A 8 -22.59 20.97 30.16
CA LEU A 8 -22.40 19.53 30.28
C LEU A 8 -21.24 19.11 29.36
N THR A 9 -20.08 18.82 29.94
CA THR A 9 -18.96 18.17 29.25
C THR A 9 -19.22 16.67 29.20
N LEU A 10 -19.55 16.17 28.02
CA LEU A 10 -19.64 14.74 27.73
C LEU A 10 -18.24 14.19 27.44
N THR A 11 -17.58 13.63 28.44
CA THR A 11 -16.31 12.90 28.27
C THR A 11 -16.62 11.50 27.78
N ALA A 12 -16.45 11.24 26.47
CA ALA A 12 -16.47 9.90 25.93
C ALA A 12 -15.13 9.20 26.28
N LEU A 13 -15.18 8.27 27.23
CA LEU A 13 -14.08 7.35 27.50
C LEU A 13 -14.01 6.32 26.38
N PHE A 14 -13.09 6.51 25.43
CA PHE A 14 -12.65 5.45 24.55
C PHE A 14 -11.71 4.54 25.32
N SER A 15 -12.22 3.42 25.80
CA SER A 15 -11.42 2.32 26.32
C SER A 15 -10.77 1.61 25.15
N SER A 16 -9.53 1.94 24.84
CA SER A 16 -8.69 1.16 23.94
C SER A 16 -8.34 -0.15 24.65
N ALA A 17 -9.07 -1.21 24.33
CA ALA A 17 -8.66 -2.56 24.69
C ALA A 17 -7.42 -2.91 23.87
N VAL A 18 -6.25 -2.75 24.48
CA VAL A 18 -5.01 -3.34 23.98
C VAL A 18 -5.14 -4.85 24.14
N LEU A 19 -5.45 -5.56 23.05
CA LEU A 19 -5.33 -7.00 22.99
C LEU A 19 -3.84 -7.35 23.13
N ARG A 20 -3.40 -7.64 24.35
CA ARG A 20 -2.15 -8.36 24.57
C ARG A 20 -2.34 -9.77 24.02
N ALA A 21 -1.63 -10.09 22.96
CA ALA A 21 -1.46 -11.47 22.56
C ALA A 21 -0.70 -12.18 23.70
N ASP A 22 -1.43 -13.02 24.45
CA ASP A 22 -0.79 -13.94 25.39
C ASP A 22 0.13 -14.85 24.58
N ASP A 23 1.38 -15.02 25.02
CA ASP A 23 2.42 -15.88 24.43
C ASP A 23 2.10 -17.40 24.51
N LYS A 24 0.85 -17.78 24.51
CA LYS A 24 0.45 -19.18 24.37
C LYS A 24 0.58 -19.58 22.90
N PRO A 25 1.23 -20.72 22.59
CA PRO A 25 1.24 -21.24 21.22
C PRO A 25 -0.22 -21.35 20.76
N ALA A 26 -0.48 -20.81 19.57
CA ALA A 26 -1.80 -20.82 18.98
C ALA A 26 -2.33 -22.25 18.96
N GLN A 27 -3.50 -22.47 19.58
CA GLN A 27 -4.20 -23.76 19.48
C GLN A 27 -4.45 -24.04 18.00
N PRO A 28 -4.32 -25.29 17.53
CA PRO A 28 -4.61 -25.61 16.14
C PRO A 28 -5.98 -25.06 15.75
N GLY A 29 -6.01 -24.18 14.77
CA GLY A 29 -7.23 -23.57 14.27
C GLY A 29 -8.26 -24.61 13.84
N GLY A 30 -9.54 -24.22 13.82
CA GLY A 30 -10.63 -25.10 13.42
C GLY A 30 -10.38 -25.77 12.06
N LYS A 31 -10.96 -26.96 11.87
CA LYS A 31 -10.82 -27.70 10.59
C LYS A 31 -11.43 -26.90 9.46
N LEU A 32 -10.64 -26.64 8.43
CA LEU A 32 -11.13 -26.12 7.16
C LEU A 32 -11.98 -27.17 6.42
N PRO A 33 -12.83 -26.76 5.46
CA PRO A 33 -13.49 -27.70 4.56
C PRO A 33 -12.46 -28.62 3.91
N GLY A 34 -12.62 -29.93 4.04
CA GLY A 34 -11.67 -30.94 3.53
C GLY A 34 -10.68 -31.47 4.58
N ASN A 35 -10.88 -31.25 5.91
CA ASN A 35 -10.02 -31.73 7.00
C ASN A 35 -8.58 -31.15 6.99
N VAL A 36 -8.36 -29.99 6.38
CA VAL A 36 -7.07 -29.30 6.44
C VAL A 36 -6.97 -28.55 7.76
N ALA A 37 -5.94 -28.86 8.57
CA ALA A 37 -5.60 -28.10 9.76
C ALA A 37 -4.63 -26.97 9.35
N ILE A 38 -4.88 -25.75 9.82
CA ILE A 38 -3.95 -24.62 9.68
C ILE A 38 -3.50 -24.14 11.04
N SER A 39 -2.27 -23.67 11.12
CA SER A 39 -1.73 -22.98 12.29
C SER A 39 -1.10 -21.65 11.82
N LEU A 40 -1.17 -20.65 12.70
CA LEU A 40 -0.48 -19.38 12.48
C LEU A 40 0.90 -19.46 13.11
N VAL A 41 1.91 -19.00 12.36
CA VAL A 41 3.28 -18.87 12.86
C VAL A 41 3.65 -17.39 12.78
N LYS A 42 4.13 -16.85 13.92
CA LYS A 42 4.61 -15.46 13.97
C LYS A 42 5.88 -15.36 13.11
N VAL A 43 5.87 -14.46 12.13
CA VAL A 43 6.99 -14.19 11.22
C VAL A 43 7.86 -13.03 11.72
N ALA A 44 7.22 -11.98 12.26
CA ALA A 44 7.89 -10.81 12.82
C ALA A 44 7.00 -10.11 13.85
N ASP A 45 7.61 -9.22 14.62
CA ASP A 45 6.98 -8.27 15.54
C ASP A 45 7.60 -6.86 15.36
N ASP A 46 7.22 -5.92 16.23
CA ASP A 46 7.68 -4.52 16.20
C ASP A 46 7.40 -3.81 14.88
N LEU A 47 6.26 -4.11 14.24
CA LEU A 47 5.78 -3.44 13.04
C LEU A 47 4.77 -2.36 13.42
N VAL A 48 4.82 -1.24 12.70
CA VAL A 48 3.92 -0.11 12.90
C VAL A 48 2.86 -0.10 11.80
N ASP A 49 1.62 -0.47 12.16
CA ASP A 49 0.48 -0.39 11.24
C ASP A 49 0.73 -1.11 9.90
N PRO A 50 1.09 -2.41 9.90
CA PRO A 50 1.41 -3.15 8.69
C PRO A 50 0.16 -3.38 7.84
N VAL A 51 0.21 -3.05 6.56
CA VAL A 51 -0.95 -3.09 5.64
C VAL A 51 -0.76 -4.05 4.46
N SER A 52 0.49 -4.34 4.08
CA SER A 52 0.76 -5.20 2.93
C SER A 52 2.09 -5.92 3.09
N VAL A 53 2.25 -7.01 2.35
CA VAL A 53 3.52 -7.75 2.26
C VAL A 53 3.86 -8.04 0.79
N ALA A 54 5.15 -8.06 0.49
CA ALA A 54 5.65 -8.45 -0.82
C ALA A 54 6.96 -9.25 -0.67
N ALA A 55 7.25 -10.09 -1.63
CA ALA A 55 8.53 -10.82 -1.69
C ALA A 55 8.99 -10.89 -3.16
N PRO A 56 10.26 -10.57 -3.44
CA PRO A 56 10.81 -10.78 -4.77
C PRO A 56 11.10 -12.27 -4.99
N ASN A 57 11.02 -12.71 -6.23
CA ASN A 57 11.48 -14.04 -6.60
C ASN A 57 12.99 -14.02 -6.91
N ASP A 58 13.81 -13.65 -5.92
CA ASP A 58 15.27 -13.47 -6.05
C ASP A 58 16.09 -14.52 -5.28
N GLY A 59 15.41 -15.47 -4.65
CA GLY A 59 16.05 -16.54 -3.87
C GLY A 59 16.65 -16.09 -2.52
N THR A 60 16.47 -14.83 -2.11
CA THR A 60 17.08 -14.30 -0.86
C THR A 60 16.26 -14.60 0.39
N GLY A 61 15.00 -15.05 0.24
CA GLY A 61 14.11 -15.32 1.36
C GLY A 61 13.65 -14.07 2.12
N ARG A 62 13.89 -12.87 1.58
CA ARG A 62 13.43 -11.61 2.19
C ARG A 62 11.92 -11.43 2.00
N VAL A 63 11.25 -10.96 3.06
CA VAL A 63 9.86 -10.51 3.01
C VAL A 63 9.84 -9.02 3.32
N PHE A 64 9.12 -8.26 2.52
CA PHE A 64 8.99 -6.82 2.66
C PHE A 64 7.62 -6.50 3.22
N VAL A 65 7.59 -5.77 4.32
CA VAL A 65 6.35 -5.38 5.00
C VAL A 65 6.16 -3.88 4.83
N ILE A 66 5.00 -3.52 4.30
CA ILE A 66 4.61 -2.14 4.09
C ILE A 66 3.89 -1.66 5.35
N GLU A 67 4.45 -0.65 6.00
CA GLU A 67 3.86 0.05 7.12
C GLU A 67 3.13 1.29 6.61
N ARG A 68 1.87 1.45 6.97
CA ARG A 68 0.97 2.51 6.50
C ARG A 68 1.57 3.94 6.63
N PRO A 69 2.36 4.28 7.69
CA PRO A 69 2.98 5.59 7.80
C PRO A 69 4.03 5.93 6.73
N GLY A 70 4.34 5.02 5.80
CA GLY A 70 5.26 5.29 4.70
C GLY A 70 6.60 4.57 4.81
N VAL A 71 6.68 3.46 5.53
CA VAL A 71 7.93 2.70 5.70
C VAL A 71 7.80 1.31 5.09
N ILE A 72 8.85 0.83 4.43
CA ILE A 72 8.97 -0.55 3.99
C ILE A 72 10.05 -1.22 4.81
N GLN A 73 9.65 -2.19 5.63
CA GLN A 73 10.57 -2.99 6.44
C GLN A 73 11.00 -4.24 5.69
N ILE A 74 12.21 -4.75 6.00
CA ILE A 74 12.68 -6.05 5.52
C ILE A 74 12.68 -7.04 6.68
N ILE A 75 12.05 -8.18 6.46
CA ILE A 75 12.15 -9.34 7.34
C ILE A 75 13.03 -10.38 6.62
N LYS A 76 14.08 -10.81 7.31
CA LYS A 76 14.99 -11.86 6.83
C LYS A 76 15.30 -12.81 7.97
N ASP A 77 15.19 -14.11 7.71
CA ASP A 77 15.43 -15.16 8.71
C ASP A 77 14.63 -14.96 10.01
N GLY A 78 13.34 -14.53 9.87
CA GLY A 78 12.44 -14.27 10.97
C GLY A 78 12.78 -13.02 11.80
N LYS A 79 13.62 -12.11 11.30
CA LYS A 79 14.02 -10.89 11.99
C LYS A 79 13.83 -9.66 11.12
N LYS A 80 13.31 -8.60 11.72
CA LYS A 80 13.26 -7.27 11.10
C LYS A 80 14.70 -6.70 11.02
N LEU A 81 15.11 -6.27 9.83
CA LEU A 81 16.41 -5.62 9.66
C LEU A 81 16.39 -4.24 10.34
N ARG A 82 17.55 -3.80 10.82
CA ARG A 82 17.70 -2.53 11.55
C ARG A 82 17.32 -1.29 10.73
N ARG A 83 17.59 -1.33 9.43
CA ARG A 83 17.29 -0.22 8.52
C ARG A 83 16.14 -0.62 7.60
N PRO A 84 15.17 0.27 7.36
CA PRO A 84 14.12 0.01 6.41
C PRO A 84 14.67 -0.04 4.97
N PHE A 85 13.93 -0.71 4.09
CA PHE A 85 14.17 -0.70 2.66
C PHE A 85 13.91 0.69 2.06
N LEU A 86 12.86 1.36 2.55
CA LEU A 86 12.51 2.73 2.19
C LEU A 86 11.80 3.40 3.38
N ASP A 87 12.06 4.70 3.57
CA ASP A 87 11.34 5.55 4.53
C ASP A 87 10.86 6.80 3.79
N LEU A 88 9.55 6.95 3.66
CA LEU A 88 8.84 8.08 3.03
C LEU A 88 7.86 8.75 4.01
N LYS A 89 8.10 8.69 5.31
CA LYS A 89 7.20 9.29 6.31
C LYS A 89 7.01 10.79 6.13
N ASP A 90 8.00 11.47 5.62
CA ASP A 90 7.99 12.90 5.30
C ASP A 90 7.23 13.25 4.02
N LYS A 91 6.88 12.25 3.21
CA LYS A 91 6.15 12.38 1.94
C LYS A 91 4.76 11.76 1.97
N THR A 92 4.51 10.87 2.93
CA THR A 92 3.27 10.10 3.01
C THR A 92 2.32 10.71 4.03
N ILE A 93 1.09 11.03 3.61
CA ILE A 93 0.02 11.37 4.54
C ILE A 93 -0.63 10.10 5.08
N SER A 94 -0.67 9.93 6.40
CA SER A 94 -1.27 8.77 7.09
C SER A 94 -2.14 9.17 8.28
N SER A 95 -2.59 10.43 8.32
CA SER A 95 -3.40 10.99 9.41
C SER A 95 -4.85 10.48 9.44
N PHE A 96 -5.33 9.86 8.35
CA PHE A 96 -6.63 9.22 8.26
C PHE A 96 -6.47 7.71 8.05
N LEU A 97 -7.48 6.92 8.45
CA LEU A 97 -7.41 5.45 8.45
C LEU A 97 -7.09 4.82 7.08
N GLU A 98 -7.58 5.43 6.00
CA GLU A 98 -7.41 4.90 4.63
C GLU A 98 -6.32 5.61 3.83
N LEU A 99 -5.58 6.55 4.44
CA LEU A 99 -4.43 7.19 3.82
C LEU A 99 -3.13 6.56 4.32
N GLY A 100 -2.11 6.55 3.47
CA GLY A 100 -0.81 6.01 3.82
C GLY A 100 -0.07 5.44 2.63
N MET A 101 0.93 4.62 2.90
CA MET A 101 1.52 3.72 1.92
C MET A 101 0.65 2.47 1.83
N PHE A 102 0.20 2.10 0.63
CA PHE A 102 -0.80 1.06 0.43
C PHE A 102 -0.17 -0.29 0.10
N SER A 103 0.68 -0.32 -0.92
CA SER A 103 1.28 -1.56 -1.41
C SER A 103 2.56 -1.31 -2.19
N MET A 104 3.26 -2.40 -2.49
CA MET A 104 4.41 -2.41 -3.40
C MET A 104 4.38 -3.65 -4.29
N ALA A 105 5.06 -3.56 -5.42
CA ALA A 105 5.29 -4.67 -6.33
C ALA A 105 6.72 -4.66 -6.86
N PHE A 106 7.37 -5.82 -6.90
CA PHE A 106 8.65 -5.99 -7.57
C PHE A 106 8.42 -6.17 -9.06
N HIS A 107 9.27 -5.55 -9.88
CA HIS A 107 9.28 -5.80 -11.32
C HIS A 107 9.48 -7.30 -11.61
N PRO A 108 8.85 -7.91 -12.62
CA PRO A 108 9.08 -9.32 -12.98
C PRO A 108 10.55 -9.68 -13.20
N GLU A 109 11.33 -8.73 -13.71
CA GLU A 109 12.79 -8.85 -13.87
C GLU A 109 13.58 -8.12 -12.78
N PHE A 110 13.07 -8.08 -11.55
CA PHE A 110 13.71 -7.37 -10.43
C PHE A 110 15.17 -7.72 -10.24
N THR A 111 15.53 -8.98 -10.37
CA THR A 111 16.92 -9.45 -10.23
C THR A 111 17.88 -8.84 -11.26
N LYS A 112 17.36 -8.36 -12.39
CA LYS A 112 18.15 -7.73 -13.46
C LYS A 112 18.16 -6.20 -13.36
N ASN A 113 17.00 -5.61 -13.01
CA ASN A 113 16.79 -4.16 -13.12
C ASN A 113 16.66 -3.44 -11.77
N GLY A 114 16.46 -4.17 -10.66
CA GLY A 114 16.31 -3.61 -9.32
C GLY A 114 15.07 -2.72 -9.13
N LYS A 115 14.07 -2.77 -10.04
CA LYS A 115 12.92 -1.89 -10.00
C LYS A 115 11.83 -2.37 -9.07
N VAL A 116 11.26 -1.42 -8.33
CA VAL A 116 10.18 -1.60 -7.37
C VAL A 116 9.13 -0.52 -7.60
N TYR A 117 7.86 -0.89 -7.53
CA TYR A 117 6.73 0.03 -7.67
C TYR A 117 6.03 0.16 -6.34
N ILE A 118 5.61 1.38 -6.00
CA ILE A 118 5.01 1.71 -4.70
C ILE A 118 3.79 2.59 -4.95
N ALA A 119 2.70 2.26 -4.25
CA ALA A 119 1.49 3.08 -4.20
C ALA A 119 1.36 3.71 -2.81
N TYR A 120 1.23 5.04 -2.76
CA TYR A 120 1.11 5.78 -1.50
C TYR A 120 0.30 7.07 -1.68
N ALA A 121 -0.33 7.55 -0.61
CA ALA A 121 -0.99 8.85 -0.55
C ALA A 121 0.06 9.94 -0.25
N ASP A 122 0.19 10.92 -1.13
CA ASP A 122 1.22 11.96 -1.03
C ASP A 122 0.77 13.11 -0.13
N LEU A 123 1.65 13.54 0.77
CA LEU A 123 1.40 14.63 1.71
C LEU A 123 1.25 15.99 1.02
N TRP A 124 2.03 16.23 -0.02
CA TRP A 124 2.12 17.53 -0.71
C TRP A 124 1.01 17.73 -1.74
N PHE A 125 0.42 16.65 -2.23
CA PHE A 125 -0.66 16.65 -3.21
C PHE A 125 -2.02 16.30 -2.59
N ASN A 126 -2.25 16.74 -1.37
CA ASN A 126 -3.53 16.61 -0.65
C ASN A 126 -4.06 15.17 -0.59
N GLY A 127 -3.17 14.19 -0.45
CA GLY A 127 -3.53 12.79 -0.38
C GLY A 127 -3.74 12.09 -1.73
N ALA A 128 -3.38 12.72 -2.86
CA ALA A 128 -3.39 12.04 -4.15
C ALA A 128 -2.61 10.73 -4.09
N THR A 129 -3.12 9.69 -4.72
CA THR A 129 -2.41 8.43 -4.82
C THR A 129 -1.33 8.52 -5.88
N MET A 130 -0.07 8.34 -5.45
CA MET A 130 1.08 8.24 -6.32
C MET A 130 1.38 6.79 -6.63
N ILE A 131 1.59 6.49 -7.91
CA ILE A 131 2.22 5.25 -8.36
C ILE A 131 3.63 5.61 -8.81
N ALA A 132 4.63 5.15 -8.04
CA ALA A 132 6.02 5.53 -8.22
C ALA A 132 6.92 4.32 -8.45
N GLU A 133 7.86 4.44 -9.39
CA GLU A 133 8.97 3.51 -9.59
C GLU A 133 10.17 3.97 -8.78
N TYR A 134 10.81 3.05 -8.08
CA TYR A 134 12.10 3.21 -7.40
C TYR A 134 13.07 2.14 -7.88
N THR A 135 14.35 2.39 -7.69
CA THR A 135 15.43 1.42 -7.98
C THR A 135 16.22 1.12 -6.72
N VAL A 136 16.65 -0.13 -6.58
CA VAL A 136 17.54 -0.55 -5.50
C VAL A 136 18.86 0.22 -5.59
N ASP A 137 19.38 0.66 -4.43
CA ASP A 137 20.68 1.29 -4.30
C ASP A 137 21.79 0.34 -4.78
N LYS A 138 22.63 0.81 -5.69
CA LYS A 138 23.70 0.00 -6.32
C LYS A 138 24.73 -0.55 -5.31
N SER A 139 24.88 0.13 -4.16
CA SER A 139 25.82 -0.26 -3.12
C SER A 139 25.19 -1.11 -2.02
N ASN A 140 23.86 -1.17 -1.94
CA ASN A 140 23.14 -1.86 -0.89
C ASN A 140 21.80 -2.47 -1.37
N PRO A 141 21.73 -3.80 -1.57
CA PRO A 141 20.53 -4.47 -2.05
C PRO A 141 19.36 -4.45 -1.04
N ASP A 142 19.61 -4.05 0.19
CA ASP A 142 18.62 -3.93 1.25
C ASP A 142 18.10 -2.47 1.41
N LYS A 143 18.29 -1.63 0.38
CA LYS A 143 17.85 -0.24 0.37
C LYS A 143 17.40 0.18 -1.02
N LEU A 144 16.30 0.93 -1.12
CA LEU A 144 15.95 1.69 -2.32
C LEU A 144 16.72 3.03 -2.32
N ASP A 145 17.11 3.47 -3.52
CA ASP A 145 17.63 4.83 -3.73
C ASP A 145 16.45 5.80 -3.75
N PRO A 146 16.29 6.70 -2.76
CA PRO A 146 15.16 7.61 -2.72
C PRO A 146 15.20 8.67 -3.84
N GLU A 147 16.39 8.94 -4.41
CA GLU A 147 16.57 9.89 -5.53
C GLU A 147 16.25 9.25 -6.89
N SER A 148 16.09 7.93 -6.94
CA SER A 148 15.74 7.21 -8.17
C SER A 148 14.25 7.33 -8.52
N VAL A 149 13.47 8.02 -7.73
CA VAL A 149 12.01 8.10 -7.88
C VAL A 149 11.59 8.60 -9.26
N LYS A 150 10.69 7.83 -9.89
CA LYS A 150 10.00 8.21 -11.12
C LYS A 150 8.49 8.06 -10.87
N ILE A 151 7.77 9.17 -10.88
CA ILE A 151 6.31 9.14 -10.78
C ILE A 151 5.75 8.66 -12.11
N LEU A 152 5.00 7.57 -12.06
CA LEU A 152 4.28 7.02 -13.22
C LEU A 152 2.91 7.68 -13.35
N MET A 153 2.19 7.79 -12.22
CA MET A 153 0.82 8.28 -12.22
C MET A 153 0.52 9.00 -10.90
N GLN A 154 -0.21 10.09 -11.00
CA GLN A 154 -0.89 10.76 -9.89
C GLN A 154 -2.39 10.60 -10.10
N ILE A 155 -3.11 10.17 -9.08
CA ILE A 155 -4.56 10.02 -9.10
C ILE A 155 -5.11 10.87 -7.96
N ASP A 156 -5.85 11.92 -8.32
CA ASP A 156 -6.47 12.81 -7.35
C ASP A 156 -7.78 12.20 -6.82
N PHE A 157 -8.02 12.38 -5.52
CA PHE A 157 -9.20 11.88 -4.84
C PHE A 157 -9.98 13.05 -4.23
N PRO A 158 -11.31 13.12 -4.42
CA PRO A 158 -12.11 14.18 -3.83
C PRO A 158 -12.30 14.01 -2.31
N TYR A 159 -12.12 12.80 -1.79
CA TYR A 159 -12.27 12.47 -0.37
C TYR A 159 -11.04 11.69 0.14
N CYS A 160 -10.90 11.58 1.47
CA CYS A 160 -9.76 10.95 2.13
C CYS A 160 -9.90 9.43 2.34
N ASN A 161 -10.86 8.80 1.69
CA ASN A 161 -11.13 7.36 1.78
C ASN A 161 -11.38 6.74 0.40
N HIS A 162 -11.47 5.41 0.34
CA HIS A 162 -11.64 4.60 -0.87
C HIS A 162 -10.53 4.80 -1.92
N HIS A 163 -9.29 4.97 -1.48
CA HIS A 163 -8.15 5.15 -2.39
C HIS A 163 -7.79 3.87 -3.18
N GLY A 164 -8.04 2.70 -2.60
CA GLY A 164 -7.58 1.43 -3.17
C GLY A 164 -6.06 1.28 -3.00
N GLY A 165 -5.31 1.42 -4.10
CA GLY A 165 -3.85 1.45 -4.08
C GLY A 165 -3.17 0.09 -4.04
N GLN A 166 -3.88 -1.03 -4.18
CA GLN A 166 -3.22 -2.32 -4.40
C GLN A 166 -2.65 -2.36 -5.82
N ILE A 167 -1.34 -2.69 -5.93
CA ILE A 167 -0.65 -2.88 -7.20
C ILE A 167 -0.04 -4.28 -7.28
N ALA A 168 -0.04 -4.86 -8.48
CA ALA A 168 0.57 -6.16 -8.73
C ALA A 168 0.91 -6.34 -10.21
N PHE A 169 1.98 -7.08 -10.52
CA PHE A 169 2.24 -7.52 -11.89
C PHE A 169 1.40 -8.74 -12.22
N GLY A 170 0.75 -8.70 -13.38
CA GLY A 170 0.09 -9.86 -13.97
C GLY A 170 1.09 -10.82 -14.62
N PRO A 171 0.64 -12.03 -14.97
CA PRO A 171 1.46 -13.01 -15.69
C PRO A 171 1.85 -12.55 -17.10
N ASP A 172 1.18 -11.52 -17.62
CA ASP A 172 1.45 -10.84 -18.89
C ASP A 172 2.57 -9.76 -18.78
N GLY A 173 3.09 -9.55 -17.56
CA GLY A 173 4.18 -8.60 -17.29
C GLY A 173 3.76 -7.14 -17.17
N TYR A 174 2.46 -6.83 -17.22
CA TYR A 174 1.93 -5.49 -17.01
C TYR A 174 1.59 -5.22 -15.55
N LEU A 175 1.65 -3.96 -15.14
CA LEU A 175 1.28 -3.52 -13.80
C LEU A 175 -0.22 -3.26 -13.74
N TYR A 176 -0.91 -3.93 -12.82
CA TYR A 176 -2.31 -3.73 -12.49
C TYR A 176 -2.41 -2.85 -11.25
N ILE A 177 -3.35 -1.91 -11.27
CA ILE A 177 -3.54 -0.93 -10.20
C ILE A 177 -5.03 -0.88 -9.87
N GLY A 178 -5.40 -1.25 -8.64
CA GLY A 178 -6.77 -1.12 -8.13
C GLY A 178 -7.01 0.27 -7.59
N VAL A 179 -7.97 0.98 -8.14
CA VAL A 179 -8.33 2.36 -7.75
C VAL A 179 -9.76 2.37 -7.23
N GLY A 180 -9.96 2.94 -6.05
CA GLY A 180 -11.29 3.11 -5.46
C GLY A 180 -12.11 4.20 -6.16
N ASP A 181 -13.36 4.33 -5.76
CA ASP A 181 -14.35 5.21 -6.41
C ASP A 181 -14.20 6.70 -6.08
N GLY A 182 -13.25 7.06 -5.24
CA GLY A 182 -12.99 8.46 -4.88
C GLY A 182 -13.46 8.83 -3.49
N GLY A 183 -14.20 7.96 -2.80
CA GLY A 183 -14.58 8.12 -1.40
C GLY A 183 -16.04 8.46 -1.15
N TRP A 184 -16.34 8.66 0.13
CA TRP A 184 -17.68 8.78 0.68
C TRP A 184 -18.47 7.46 0.54
N GLU A 185 -19.78 7.46 0.83
CA GLU A 185 -20.63 6.28 0.77
C GLU A 185 -21.45 6.25 -0.53
N GLY A 186 -21.52 5.08 -1.20
CA GLY A 186 -22.43 4.85 -2.32
C GLY A 186 -22.01 5.49 -3.64
N ASP A 187 -20.72 5.71 -3.88
CA ASP A 187 -20.17 6.27 -5.13
C ASP A 187 -20.89 7.59 -5.54
N VAL A 188 -20.90 8.56 -4.63
CA VAL A 188 -21.66 9.81 -4.76
C VAL A 188 -21.36 10.62 -6.02
N ILE A 189 -20.19 10.39 -6.63
CA ILE A 189 -19.79 11.04 -7.89
C ILE A 189 -19.99 10.13 -9.11
N ASN A 190 -20.55 8.93 -8.91
CA ASN A 190 -20.76 7.90 -9.95
C ASN A 190 -19.49 7.53 -10.72
N ALA A 191 -18.34 7.56 -10.03
CA ALA A 191 -17.04 7.30 -10.62
C ALA A 191 -16.94 5.87 -11.17
N GLY A 192 -17.54 4.88 -10.52
CA GLY A 192 -17.49 3.47 -10.94
C GLY A 192 -18.05 3.25 -12.34
N GLN A 193 -18.99 4.07 -12.81
CA GLN A 193 -19.63 3.99 -14.13
C GLN A 193 -19.08 5.03 -15.14
N ASP A 194 -18.26 5.99 -14.69
CA ASP A 194 -17.68 7.02 -15.56
C ASP A 194 -16.35 6.53 -16.16
N LEU A 195 -16.31 6.29 -17.47
CA LEU A 195 -15.10 5.85 -18.18
C LEU A 195 -14.08 6.99 -18.43
N HIS A 196 -14.39 8.24 -18.08
CA HIS A 196 -13.48 9.39 -18.23
C HIS A 196 -12.62 9.65 -16.98
N THR A 197 -12.73 8.80 -15.96
CA THR A 197 -11.92 8.89 -14.74
C THR A 197 -11.19 7.59 -14.45
N TYR A 198 -10.07 7.67 -13.73
CA TYR A 198 -9.37 6.50 -13.17
C TYR A 198 -10.05 5.94 -11.92
N LEU A 199 -10.94 6.72 -11.29
CA LEU A 199 -11.61 6.32 -10.06
C LEU A 199 -12.59 5.16 -10.31
N GLY A 200 -12.65 4.21 -9.36
CA GLY A 200 -13.49 3.02 -9.45
C GLY A 200 -13.06 2.03 -10.52
N LYS A 201 -11.77 1.96 -10.87
CA LYS A 201 -11.25 1.16 -11.99
C LYS A 201 -10.14 0.20 -11.56
N MET A 202 -9.97 -0.81 -12.38
CA MET A 202 -8.73 -1.58 -12.45
C MET A 202 -7.93 -1.12 -13.67
N LEU A 203 -6.80 -0.44 -13.43
CA LEU A 203 -5.92 0.01 -14.50
C LEU A 203 -4.88 -1.06 -14.82
N ARG A 204 -4.43 -1.10 -16.08
CA ARG A 204 -3.37 -2.00 -16.57
C ARG A 204 -2.43 -1.22 -17.48
N ILE A 205 -1.14 -1.14 -17.11
CA ILE A 205 -0.15 -0.32 -17.79
C ILE A 205 1.15 -1.09 -18.08
N ASP A 206 1.85 -0.72 -19.16
CA ASP A 206 3.19 -1.18 -19.49
C ASP A 206 4.23 -0.20 -18.94
N VAL A 207 4.91 -0.58 -17.87
CA VAL A 207 5.93 0.24 -17.20
C VAL A 207 7.29 0.20 -17.90
N ASN A 208 7.46 -0.69 -18.91
CA ASN A 208 8.70 -0.82 -19.68
C ASN A 208 8.78 0.15 -20.86
N LYS A 209 7.68 0.83 -21.15
CA LYS A 209 7.56 1.80 -22.24
C LYS A 209 7.01 3.12 -21.74
N SER A 210 7.19 4.15 -22.53
CA SER A 210 6.59 5.47 -22.35
C SER A 210 5.90 5.90 -23.64
N SER A 211 4.81 6.67 -23.53
CA SER A 211 4.05 7.15 -24.69
C SER A 211 3.57 8.58 -24.47
N GLY A 212 3.98 9.49 -25.35
CA GLY A 212 3.74 10.91 -25.18
C GLY A 212 4.38 11.43 -23.89
N ASP A 213 3.62 12.18 -23.10
CA ASP A 213 4.07 12.72 -21.81
C ASP A 213 3.94 11.72 -20.64
N ARG A 214 3.41 10.51 -20.90
CA ARG A 214 3.25 9.49 -19.87
C ARG A 214 4.54 8.71 -19.66
N ALA A 215 4.86 8.44 -18.42
CA ALA A 215 6.00 7.61 -18.01
C ALA A 215 5.75 6.09 -18.16
N TYR A 216 4.62 5.69 -18.74
CA TYR A 216 4.19 4.34 -19.06
C TYR A 216 3.48 4.31 -20.42
N ASP A 217 3.21 3.11 -20.95
CA ASP A 217 2.36 2.93 -22.14
C ASP A 217 1.07 2.19 -21.77
N ILE A 218 0.05 2.32 -22.60
CA ILE A 218 -1.22 1.59 -22.45
C ILE A 218 -1.19 0.39 -23.39
N PRO A 219 -1.33 -0.86 -22.85
CA PRO A 219 -1.42 -2.05 -23.69
C PRO A 219 -2.57 -1.93 -24.71
N LYS A 220 -2.28 -2.23 -25.97
CA LYS A 220 -3.26 -2.07 -27.08
C LYS A 220 -4.49 -2.96 -26.96
N ASP A 221 -4.39 -4.02 -26.16
CA ASP A 221 -5.45 -4.97 -25.89
C ASP A 221 -6.23 -4.65 -24.60
N ASN A 222 -6.03 -3.46 -24.03
CA ASN A 222 -6.91 -2.98 -22.96
C ASN A 222 -8.34 -2.83 -23.51
N PRO A 223 -9.38 -3.30 -22.78
CA PRO A 223 -10.75 -3.22 -23.25
C PRO A 223 -11.29 -1.78 -23.32
N PHE A 224 -10.70 -0.87 -22.51
CA PHE A 224 -11.00 0.57 -22.47
C PHE A 224 -9.69 1.36 -22.53
N ILE A 225 -9.64 2.40 -23.38
CA ILE A 225 -8.45 3.22 -23.63
C ILE A 225 -8.84 4.70 -23.53
#